data_fcee7717f7169a5f2fd9a6184ab098ea
#
_entry.id   fcee7717f7169a5f2fd9a6184ab098ea
#
_cell.length_a   1.000
_cell.length_b   1.000
_cell.length_c   1.000
_cell.angle_alpha   90.00
_cell.angle_beta   90.00
_cell.angle_gamma   90.00
#
_symmetry.space_group_name_H-M   'P 1'
#
loop_
_entity.id
_entity.type
_entity.pdbx_description
1 polymer ?
#
loop_
_entity_poly.entity_id
_entity_poly.type
_entity_poly.pdbx_seq_one_letter_code
_entity_poly.pdbx_strand_id
1 'polypeptide(L)'
;MANTPIIPGVPTPISGDPKCALTLCGNIIAQVDCVTIIMQGTNGCIDLQFFGKDGKPLDLTKFSEIQIMLYNEFDCTIANFWWPSIPTGCKGLLMTILQYTDAKGVIHNKGMIRVCLDPACTKTSPTGIFAEILLTELTTAGTAETSGIPCLQVAKIIPSRIYENGCDD
;
A
#
# COMPACT_ATOMS: atom_id res chain seq x y z
N MET A 1 -20.75 -6.95 15.11
CA MET A 1 -19.39 -6.36 15.08
C MET A 1 -18.42 -7.44 14.62
N ALA A 2 -17.70 -7.21 13.55
CA ALA A 2 -16.64 -8.15 13.14
C ALA A 2 -15.51 -8.11 14.18
N ASN A 3 -15.23 -9.25 14.83
CA ASN A 3 -14.08 -9.38 15.69
C ASN A 3 -12.82 -9.35 14.84
N THR A 4 -12.04 -8.28 14.96
CA THR A 4 -10.70 -8.25 14.36
C THR A 4 -9.84 -9.33 15.02
N PRO A 5 -9.24 -10.27 14.27
CA PRO A 5 -8.42 -11.30 14.86
C PRO A 5 -7.21 -10.67 15.56
N ILE A 6 -6.99 -11.04 16.82
CA ILE A 6 -5.80 -10.62 17.57
C ILE A 6 -4.67 -11.57 17.21
N ILE A 7 -3.61 -11.05 16.58
CA ILE A 7 -2.41 -11.79 16.24
C ILE A 7 -1.30 -11.34 17.19
N PRO A 8 -0.68 -12.24 17.97
CA PRO A 8 0.38 -11.88 18.91
C PRO A 8 1.54 -11.15 18.21
N GLY A 9 1.99 -10.04 18.79
CA GLY A 9 3.12 -9.25 18.29
C GLY A 9 2.81 -8.30 17.12
N VAL A 10 1.59 -8.29 16.59
CA VAL A 10 1.15 -7.35 15.57
C VAL A 10 0.41 -6.20 16.23
N PRO A 11 0.67 -4.92 15.84
CA PRO A 11 -0.10 -3.78 16.33
C PRO A 11 -1.59 -4.00 16.03
N THR A 12 -2.41 -3.94 17.08
CA THR A 12 -3.86 -4.04 16.90
C THR A 12 -4.39 -2.67 16.50
N PRO A 13 -5.18 -2.54 15.41
CA PRO A 13 -5.86 -1.30 15.07
C PRO A 13 -6.69 -0.83 16.25
N ILE A 14 -6.71 0.47 16.50
CA ILE A 14 -7.53 1.05 17.57
C ILE A 14 -8.98 0.69 17.30
N SER A 15 -9.59 -0.06 18.24
CA SER A 15 -10.99 -0.49 18.12
C SER A 15 -11.91 0.72 17.96
N GLY A 16 -12.70 0.71 16.89
CA GLY A 16 -13.65 1.78 16.58
C GLY A 16 -13.09 2.92 15.72
N ASP A 17 -11.81 2.89 15.31
CA ASP A 17 -11.30 3.84 14.31
C ASP A 17 -11.57 3.31 12.89
N PRO A 18 -12.52 3.93 12.13
CA PRO A 18 -12.85 3.47 10.78
C PRO A 18 -11.73 3.73 9.77
N LYS A 19 -10.66 4.45 10.17
CA LYS A 19 -9.54 4.80 9.30
C LYS A 19 -8.44 3.75 9.28
N CYS A 20 -8.47 2.78 10.19
CA CYS A 20 -7.46 1.73 10.23
C CYS A 20 -7.91 0.50 9.46
N ALA A 21 -7.04 -0.04 8.63
CA ALA A 21 -7.30 -1.23 7.85
C ALA A 21 -6.17 -2.25 8.00
N LEU A 22 -6.54 -3.50 8.19
CA LEU A 22 -5.63 -4.64 8.32
C LEU A 22 -6.14 -5.78 7.46
N THR A 23 -5.26 -6.31 6.62
CA THR A 23 -5.54 -7.49 5.80
C THR A 23 -4.50 -8.55 6.03
N LEU A 24 -4.96 -9.78 6.27
CA LEU A 24 -4.14 -10.96 6.46
C LEU A 24 -4.14 -11.80 5.19
N CYS A 25 -2.95 -12.20 4.74
CA CYS A 25 -2.80 -13.14 3.64
C CYS A 25 -1.69 -14.15 3.98
N GLY A 26 -2.06 -15.39 4.24
CA GLY A 26 -1.12 -16.43 4.61
C GLY A 26 -0.30 -16.04 5.86
N ASN A 27 1.02 -15.88 5.67
CA ASN A 27 1.97 -15.50 6.71
C ASN A 27 2.31 -13.99 6.71
N ILE A 28 1.65 -13.21 5.86
CA ILE A 28 1.94 -11.78 5.67
C ILE A 28 0.71 -10.98 6.08
N ILE A 29 0.95 -9.92 6.83
CA ILE A 29 -0.07 -8.98 7.26
C ILE A 29 0.26 -7.62 6.65
N ALA A 30 -0.67 -7.06 5.88
CA ALA A 30 -0.58 -5.69 5.40
C ALA A 30 -1.53 -4.79 6.20
N GLN A 31 -1.04 -3.63 6.56
CA GLN A 31 -1.76 -2.65 7.37
C GLN A 31 -1.52 -1.24 6.85
N VAL A 32 -2.54 -0.40 6.91
CA VAL A 32 -2.38 1.06 6.90
C VAL A 32 -2.75 1.59 8.29
N ASP A 33 -1.96 2.50 8.82
CA ASP A 33 -2.24 3.10 10.14
C ASP A 33 -3.58 3.83 10.11
N CYS A 34 -3.78 4.65 9.08
CA CYS A 34 -5.04 5.33 8.80
C CYS A 34 -5.27 5.38 7.30
N VAL A 35 -6.52 5.27 6.89
CA VAL A 35 -6.91 5.54 5.51
C VAL A 35 -6.53 7.00 5.18
N THR A 36 -5.61 7.18 4.23
CA THR A 36 -5.11 8.50 3.86
C THR A 36 -6.22 9.32 3.19
N ILE A 37 -6.43 10.53 3.66
CA ILE A 37 -7.38 11.47 3.01
C ILE A 37 -6.61 12.31 2.02
N ILE A 38 -7.00 12.27 0.76
CA ILE A 38 -6.39 13.02 -0.34
C ILE A 38 -7.44 13.93 -0.93
N MET A 39 -7.14 15.22 -1.05
CA MET A 39 -8.02 16.16 -1.74
C MET A 39 -7.88 15.96 -3.25
N GLN A 40 -9.00 15.99 -3.95
CA GLN A 40 -9.05 15.84 -5.41
C GLN A 40 -8.09 16.82 -6.10
N GLY A 41 -7.29 16.31 -7.04
CA GLY A 41 -6.32 17.10 -7.80
C GLY A 41 -5.06 17.52 -7.03
N THR A 42 -4.77 16.89 -5.88
CA THR A 42 -3.54 17.15 -5.11
C THR A 42 -2.65 15.91 -5.03
N ASN A 43 -1.38 16.10 -4.67
CA ASN A 43 -0.49 15.00 -4.34
C ASN A 43 -0.94 14.30 -3.07
N GLY A 44 -0.71 12.99 -2.99
CA GLY A 44 -0.92 12.22 -1.78
C GLY A 44 0.00 11.01 -1.73
N CYS A 45 0.58 10.74 -0.56
CA CYS A 45 1.37 9.54 -0.32
C CYS A 45 0.69 8.62 0.68
N ILE A 46 0.77 7.33 0.43
CA ILE A 46 0.17 6.27 1.23
C ILE A 46 1.29 5.37 1.72
N ASP A 47 1.33 5.13 3.03
CA ASP A 47 2.29 4.23 3.66
C ASP A 47 1.60 2.90 4.00
N LEU A 48 2.14 1.82 3.48
CA LEU A 48 1.69 0.44 3.69
C LEU A 48 2.71 -0.28 4.57
N GLN A 49 2.27 -0.79 5.70
CA GLN A 49 3.11 -1.53 6.64
C GLN A 49 2.87 -3.03 6.50
N PHE A 50 3.95 -3.79 6.46
CA PHE A 50 3.92 -5.25 6.33
C PHE A 50 4.60 -5.91 7.52
N PHE A 51 3.96 -6.95 8.04
CA PHE A 51 4.47 -7.77 9.12
C PHE A 51 4.53 -9.23 8.69
N GLY A 52 5.51 -9.95 9.21
CA GLY A 52 5.54 -11.40 9.13
C GLY A 52 4.63 -12.06 10.17
N LYS A 53 4.56 -13.38 10.11
CA LYS A 53 3.80 -14.22 11.05
C LYS A 53 4.23 -14.02 12.52
N ASP A 54 5.49 -13.66 12.75
CA ASP A 54 6.06 -13.39 14.07
C ASP A 54 5.72 -11.98 14.60
N GLY A 55 4.94 -11.20 13.86
CA GLY A 55 4.57 -9.82 14.19
C GLY A 55 5.68 -8.80 14.02
N LYS A 56 6.82 -9.19 13.47
CA LYS A 56 7.91 -8.25 13.17
C LYS A 56 7.76 -7.64 11.80
N PRO A 57 8.30 -6.43 11.56
CA PRO A 57 8.34 -5.84 10.23
C PRO A 57 8.95 -6.81 9.23
N LEU A 58 8.26 -6.99 8.11
CA LEU A 58 8.69 -7.90 7.05
C LEU A 58 9.90 -7.32 6.30
N ASP A 59 10.93 -8.14 6.09
CA ASP A 59 12.02 -7.73 5.20
C ASP A 59 11.55 -7.79 3.74
N LEU A 60 11.21 -6.62 3.21
CA LEU A 60 10.68 -6.49 1.85
C LEU A 60 11.76 -6.68 0.77
N THR A 61 13.04 -6.58 1.14
CA THR A 61 14.14 -6.75 0.17
C THR A 61 14.35 -8.20 -0.24
N LYS A 62 13.77 -9.15 0.48
CA LYS A 62 13.82 -10.58 0.12
C LYS A 62 12.93 -10.93 -1.09
N PHE A 63 11.94 -10.09 -1.40
CA PHE A 63 11.10 -10.29 -2.57
C PHE A 63 11.83 -9.89 -3.83
N SER A 64 11.66 -10.66 -4.90
CA SER A 64 12.21 -10.35 -6.21
C SER A 64 11.39 -9.29 -6.93
N GLU A 65 10.10 -9.22 -6.62
CA GLU A 65 9.16 -8.26 -7.21
C GLU A 65 8.03 -7.96 -6.23
N ILE A 66 7.65 -6.70 -6.18
CA ILE A 66 6.45 -6.24 -5.47
C ILE A 66 5.65 -5.39 -6.44
N GLN A 67 4.37 -5.70 -6.60
CA GLN A 67 3.43 -4.91 -7.36
C GLN A 67 2.30 -4.42 -6.46
N ILE A 68 1.94 -3.16 -6.57
CA ILE A 68 0.77 -2.58 -5.91
C ILE A 68 -0.08 -1.89 -6.97
N MET A 69 -1.29 -2.38 -7.16
CA MET A 69 -2.28 -1.76 -8.02
C MET A 69 -3.30 -1.01 -7.16
N LEU A 70 -3.44 0.28 -7.40
CA LEU A 70 -4.48 1.10 -6.78
C LEU A 70 -5.67 1.24 -7.73
N TYR A 71 -6.85 1.02 -7.21
CA TYR A 71 -8.11 1.12 -7.95
C TYR A 71 -9.19 1.79 -7.11
N ASN A 72 -10.22 2.30 -7.77
CA ASN A 72 -11.36 2.95 -7.12
C ASN A 72 -12.49 1.94 -6.84
N GLU A 73 -13.58 2.42 -6.21
CA GLU A 73 -14.77 1.62 -5.91
C GLU A 73 -15.46 1.00 -7.14
N PHE A 74 -15.12 1.46 -8.34
CA PHE A 74 -15.67 0.98 -9.62
C PHE A 74 -14.71 0.08 -10.38
N ASP A 75 -13.70 -0.47 -9.70
CA ASP A 75 -12.64 -1.32 -10.27
C ASP A 75 -11.80 -0.65 -11.39
N CYS A 76 -11.83 0.69 -11.43
CA CYS A 76 -10.97 1.42 -12.36
C CYS A 76 -9.58 1.63 -11.77
N THR A 77 -8.54 1.18 -12.47
CA THR A 77 -7.15 1.38 -12.06
C THR A 77 -6.79 2.85 -12.02
N ILE A 78 -6.28 3.31 -10.89
CA ILE A 78 -5.79 4.67 -10.67
C ILE A 78 -4.30 4.73 -10.96
N ALA A 79 -3.52 3.82 -10.40
CA ALA A 79 -2.07 3.74 -10.56
C ALA A 79 -1.56 2.33 -10.32
N ASN A 80 -0.44 2.01 -10.94
CA ASN A 80 0.30 0.76 -10.76
C ASN A 80 1.71 1.08 -10.28
N PHE A 81 2.16 0.42 -9.23
CA PHE A 81 3.48 0.63 -8.64
C PHE A 81 4.28 -0.67 -8.64
N TRP A 82 5.58 -0.54 -8.88
CA TRP A 82 6.51 -1.65 -9.00
C TRP A 82 7.76 -1.44 -8.15
N TRP A 83 8.32 -2.53 -7.68
CA TRP A 83 9.64 -2.60 -7.07
C TRP A 83 10.29 -3.94 -7.40
N PRO A 84 11.59 -4.00 -7.69
CA PRO A 84 12.58 -2.92 -7.74
C PRO A 84 12.59 -2.16 -9.07
N SER A 85 11.94 -2.67 -10.08
CA SER A 85 11.89 -2.08 -11.42
C SER A 85 10.55 -2.33 -12.08
N ILE A 86 10.20 -1.53 -13.07
CA ILE A 86 9.01 -1.74 -13.90
C ILE A 86 9.33 -2.82 -14.93
N PRO A 87 8.59 -3.95 -14.96
CA PRO A 87 8.83 -5.00 -15.95
C PRO A 87 8.68 -4.50 -17.39
N THR A 88 9.44 -5.08 -18.30
CA THR A 88 9.39 -4.72 -19.72
C THR A 88 7.97 -4.90 -20.28
N GLY A 89 7.46 -3.85 -20.92
CA GLY A 89 6.09 -3.85 -21.48
C GLY A 89 4.99 -3.46 -20.48
N CYS A 90 5.31 -3.33 -19.20
CA CYS A 90 4.39 -2.83 -18.18
C CYS A 90 4.45 -1.32 -18.06
N LYS A 91 3.35 -0.73 -17.59
CA LYS A 91 3.26 0.70 -17.25
C LYS A 91 3.12 0.84 -15.74
N GLY A 92 3.60 1.94 -15.20
CA GLY A 92 3.47 2.23 -13.78
C GLY A 92 4.55 3.16 -13.26
N LEU A 93 4.62 3.24 -11.95
CA LEU A 93 5.54 4.05 -11.19
C LEU A 93 6.40 3.16 -10.30
N LEU A 94 7.57 3.65 -9.91
CA LEU A 94 8.37 2.97 -8.90
C LEU A 94 7.90 3.37 -7.50
N MET A 95 7.84 2.39 -6.60
CA MET A 95 7.55 2.63 -5.19
C MET A 95 8.85 2.69 -4.38
N THR A 96 8.75 3.22 -3.16
CA THR A 96 9.88 3.34 -2.24
C THR A 96 9.71 2.41 -1.05
N ILE A 97 10.69 1.55 -0.80
CA ILE A 97 10.80 0.80 0.45
C ILE A 97 11.48 1.72 1.47
N LEU A 98 10.82 1.94 2.62
CA LEU A 98 11.35 2.78 3.68
C LEU A 98 12.32 1.99 4.54
N GLN A 99 13.51 2.55 4.72
CA GLN A 99 14.59 2.02 5.53
C GLN A 99 15.03 3.04 6.58
N TYR A 100 15.71 2.59 7.60
CA TYR A 100 16.39 3.48 8.54
C TYR A 100 17.79 2.93 8.85
N THR A 101 18.69 3.81 9.19
CA THR A 101 20.04 3.46 9.64
C THR A 101 20.12 3.66 11.15
N ASP A 102 20.55 2.64 11.88
CA ASP A 102 20.72 2.73 13.33
C ASP A 102 22.01 3.50 13.70
N ALA A 103 22.20 3.71 15.02
CA ALA A 103 23.37 4.42 15.54
C ALA A 103 24.72 3.72 15.25
N LYS A 104 24.69 2.45 14.84
CA LYS A 104 25.86 1.65 14.45
C LYS A 104 26.13 1.68 12.94
N GLY A 105 25.29 2.40 12.16
CA GLY A 105 25.39 2.47 10.71
C GLY A 105 24.77 1.26 9.98
N VAL A 106 24.03 0.40 10.66
CA VAL A 106 23.36 -0.74 10.06
C VAL A 106 22.01 -0.29 9.46
N ILE A 107 21.79 -0.66 8.20
CA ILE A 107 20.52 -0.38 7.50
C ILE A 107 19.48 -1.43 7.89
N HIS A 108 18.34 -0.97 8.35
CA HIS A 108 17.17 -1.78 8.69
C HIS A 108 16.00 -1.46 7.78
N ASN A 109 15.31 -2.50 7.33
CA ASN A 109 14.05 -2.38 6.62
C ASN A 109 12.91 -2.20 7.63
N LYS A 110 12.07 -1.18 7.42
CA LYS A 110 10.91 -0.93 8.29
C LYS A 110 9.71 -1.81 7.96
N GLY A 111 9.78 -2.66 6.91
CA GLY A 111 8.62 -3.38 6.42
C GLY A 111 7.55 -2.44 5.85
N MET A 112 7.94 -1.27 5.38
CA MET A 112 7.02 -0.22 4.93
C MET A 112 7.32 0.20 3.50
N ILE A 113 6.26 0.32 2.70
CA ILE A 113 6.29 0.83 1.33
C ILE A 113 5.54 2.15 1.28
N ARG A 114 6.13 3.12 0.62
CA ARG A 114 5.46 4.39 0.29
C ARG A 114 5.13 4.43 -1.20
N VAL A 115 3.87 4.67 -1.51
CA VAL A 115 3.38 4.97 -2.85
C VAL A 115 2.82 6.39 -2.88
N CYS A 116 3.19 7.17 -3.90
CA CYS A 116 2.77 8.55 -4.02
C CYS A 116 1.99 8.76 -5.31
N LEU A 117 0.81 9.34 -5.20
CA LEU A 117 -0.05 9.73 -6.30
C LEU A 117 0.21 11.20 -6.66
N ASP A 118 0.28 11.49 -7.93
CA ASP A 118 0.34 12.85 -8.46
C ASP A 118 -1.08 13.43 -8.67
N PRO A 119 -1.19 14.74 -8.96
CA PRO A 119 -2.48 15.37 -9.20
C PRO A 119 -3.27 14.74 -10.35
N ALA A 120 -2.62 14.20 -11.37
CA ALA A 120 -3.31 13.55 -12.50
C ALA A 120 -4.05 12.29 -12.04
N CYS A 121 -3.43 11.52 -11.14
CA CYS A 121 -4.05 10.32 -10.56
C CYS A 121 -5.22 10.64 -9.61
N THR A 122 -5.20 11.79 -8.95
CA THR A 122 -6.20 12.19 -7.95
C THR A 122 -7.31 13.09 -8.49
N LYS A 123 -7.28 13.45 -9.77
CA LYS A 123 -8.35 14.20 -10.44
C LYS A 123 -9.66 13.43 -10.61
N THR A 124 -9.63 12.12 -10.39
CA THR A 124 -10.82 11.29 -10.45
C THR A 124 -11.92 11.76 -9.49
N SER A 125 -13.16 11.35 -9.74
CA SER A 125 -14.28 11.63 -8.85
C SER A 125 -13.98 11.18 -7.42
N PRO A 126 -14.52 11.86 -6.40
CA PRO A 126 -14.36 11.43 -5.01
C PRO A 126 -14.73 9.97 -4.83
N THR A 127 -13.82 9.18 -4.27
CA THR A 127 -13.95 7.72 -4.17
C THR A 127 -13.03 7.15 -3.10
N GLY A 128 -13.35 5.95 -2.61
CA GLY A 128 -12.39 5.13 -1.89
C GLY A 128 -11.29 4.60 -2.83
N ILE A 129 -10.08 4.48 -2.32
CA ILE A 129 -8.95 3.87 -3.03
C ILE A 129 -8.59 2.57 -2.32
N PHE A 130 -8.53 1.51 -3.10
CA PHE A 130 -8.20 0.16 -2.66
C PHE A 130 -6.89 -0.28 -3.30
N ALA A 131 -6.15 -1.11 -2.59
CA ALA A 131 -4.91 -1.71 -3.08
C ALA A 131 -5.09 -3.22 -3.26
N GLU A 132 -4.62 -3.73 -4.39
CA GLU A 132 -4.25 -5.12 -4.59
C GLU A 132 -2.73 -5.19 -4.59
N ILE A 133 -2.16 -6.12 -3.81
CA ILE A 133 -0.72 -6.22 -3.59
C ILE A 133 -0.27 -7.63 -3.95
N LEU A 134 0.75 -7.74 -4.78
CA LEU A 134 1.42 -8.99 -5.13
C LEU A 134 2.87 -8.93 -4.65
N LEU A 135 3.29 -9.94 -3.91
CA LEU A 135 4.65 -10.10 -3.39
C LEU A 135 5.22 -11.40 -3.95
N THR A 136 6.26 -11.30 -4.77
CA THR A 136 6.91 -12.46 -5.38
C THR A 136 8.26 -12.72 -4.75
N GLU A 137 8.48 -13.91 -4.22
CA GLU A 137 9.73 -14.37 -3.62
C GLU A 137 10.32 -15.50 -4.49
N LEU A 138 11.63 -15.47 -4.70
CA LEU A 138 12.34 -16.59 -5.29
C LEU A 138 12.69 -17.60 -4.19
N THR A 139 12.20 -18.82 -4.34
CA THR A 139 12.58 -19.92 -3.45
C THR A 139 14.03 -20.32 -3.65
N THR A 140 14.60 -21.07 -2.70
CA THR A 140 15.95 -21.64 -2.81
C THR A 140 16.08 -22.59 -4.02
N ALA A 141 14.97 -23.16 -4.50
CA ALA A 141 14.92 -23.99 -5.69
C ALA A 141 14.85 -23.15 -6.99
N GLY A 142 14.81 -21.81 -6.92
CA GLY A 142 14.72 -20.93 -8.08
C GLY A 142 13.32 -20.80 -8.70
N THR A 143 12.30 -21.31 -8.02
CA THR A 143 10.89 -21.11 -8.39
C THR A 143 10.36 -19.82 -7.78
N ALA A 144 9.47 -19.13 -8.49
CA ALA A 144 8.80 -17.93 -7.96
C ALA A 144 7.53 -18.32 -7.22
N GLU A 145 7.39 -17.83 -5.99
CA GLU A 145 6.14 -17.92 -5.22
C GLU A 145 5.55 -16.54 -5.04
N THR A 146 4.28 -16.38 -5.42
CA THR A 146 3.57 -15.09 -5.33
C THR A 146 2.48 -15.17 -4.28
N SER A 147 2.53 -14.24 -3.34
CA SER A 147 1.48 -14.01 -2.34
C SER A 147 0.68 -12.77 -2.71
N GLY A 148 -0.64 -12.88 -2.68
CA GLY A 148 -1.55 -11.77 -3.04
C GLY A 148 -2.36 -11.28 -1.84
N ILE A 149 -2.47 -9.98 -1.70
CA ILE A 149 -3.39 -9.31 -0.77
C ILE A 149 -4.45 -8.61 -1.62
N PRO A 150 -5.69 -9.14 -1.66
CA PRO A 150 -6.71 -8.68 -2.59
C PRO A 150 -7.40 -7.46 -2.09
N CYS A 151 -7.64 -6.59 -1.84
CA CYS A 151 -8.56 -5.55 -1.40
C CYS A 151 -8.26 -5.01 0.00
N LEU A 152 -7.36 -4.06 0.06
CA LEU A 152 -7.09 -3.26 1.24
C LEU A 152 -7.47 -1.81 0.97
N GLN A 153 -8.43 -1.25 1.70
CA GLN A 153 -8.72 0.18 1.58
C GLN A 153 -7.56 1.00 2.15
N VAL A 154 -6.94 1.83 1.33
CA VAL A 154 -5.69 2.54 1.68
C VAL A 154 -5.84 4.05 1.73
N ALA A 155 -6.78 4.61 0.96
CA ALA A 155 -7.02 6.03 0.91
C ALA A 155 -8.47 6.37 0.53
N LYS A 156 -8.79 7.65 0.59
CA LYS A 156 -10.05 8.23 0.11
C LYS A 156 -9.79 9.58 -0.53
N ILE A 157 -10.27 9.76 -1.75
CA ILE A 157 -10.28 11.05 -2.42
C ILE A 157 -11.54 11.80 -1.99
N ILE A 158 -11.37 12.99 -1.43
CA ILE A 158 -12.47 13.87 -1.05
C ILE A 158 -12.61 15.03 -2.07
N PRO A 159 -13.81 15.62 -2.19
CA PRO A 159 -14.06 16.71 -3.13
C PRO A 159 -13.12 17.90 -2.90
N SER A 160 -12.74 18.55 -3.98
CA SER A 160 -12.12 19.88 -3.96
C SER A 160 -13.14 20.91 -4.43
N ARG A 161 -13.28 22.02 -3.71
CA ARG A 161 -14.18 23.12 -4.10
C ARG A 161 -13.85 23.72 -5.47
N ILE A 162 -12.58 23.62 -5.89
CA ILE A 162 -12.13 24.09 -7.20
C ILE A 162 -12.79 23.27 -8.31
N TYR A 163 -12.82 21.94 -8.15
CA TYR A 163 -13.43 21.06 -9.15
C TYR A 163 -14.97 21.05 -9.09
N GLU A 164 -15.56 21.29 -7.91
CA GLU A 164 -17.02 21.39 -7.77
C GLU A 164 -17.60 22.62 -8.49
N ASN A 165 -16.83 23.71 -8.60
CA ASN A 165 -17.27 24.97 -9.20
C ASN A 165 -16.99 25.09 -10.71
N GLY A 166 -16.54 24.01 -11.36
CA GLY A 166 -16.34 23.99 -12.82
C GLY A 166 -15.24 24.92 -13.32
N CYS A 167 -14.28 25.27 -12.48
CA CYS A 167 -13.06 25.97 -12.93
C CYS A 167 -12.10 24.93 -13.51
N ASP A 168 -12.47 24.40 -14.67
CA ASP A 168 -11.55 23.62 -15.50
C ASP A 168 -10.66 24.60 -16.26
N ASP A 169 -9.37 24.64 -15.89
CA ASP A 169 -8.33 25.26 -16.72
C ASP A 169 -7.91 24.31 -17.85
#